data_5abf39c141a1d243e8fe7a0025a900e0
#
_entry.id   5abf39c141a1d243e8fe7a0025a900e0
#
_cell.length_a   1.000
_cell.length_b   1.000
_cell.length_c   1.000
_cell.angle_alpha   90.00
_cell.angle_beta   90.00
_cell.angle_gamma   90.00
#
_symmetry.space_group_name_H-M   'P 1'
#
loop_
_entity.id
_entity.type
_entity.pdbx_description
1 polymer ?
#
loop_
_entity_poly.entity_id
_entity_poly.type
_entity_poly.pdbx_seq_one_letter_code
_entity_poly.pdbx_strand_id
1 'polypeptide(L)'
;MESTDVLVIGSGIAGLCAAIEAARAGATVAIVSAGKTMSGSSFFPGTWGLGLIGPTDTADEQDLIDTIQAVGGGVADPTLVQTFVHGIPQAIQWLERDLGVELQRPQSAESAQQKQFIPCFDHKTRMWRGLTRKPLEDALTTQIESLGIRLLPRHELIDLVEDTTGKITGAELYDRANEYLVPMAAKATIIAAGGTGGLF
;
A
#
# COMPACT_ATOMS: atom_id res chain seq x y z
N MET A 1 -14.51 -17.54 -18.66
CA MET A 1 -13.92 -16.26 -18.23
C MET A 1 -13.79 -16.29 -16.72
N GLU A 2 -12.63 -16.03 -16.19
CA GLU A 2 -12.45 -15.92 -14.74
C GLU A 2 -13.11 -14.65 -14.21
N SER A 3 -13.60 -14.69 -12.96
CA SER A 3 -14.28 -13.55 -12.35
C SER A 3 -13.96 -13.40 -10.87
N THR A 4 -14.10 -12.17 -10.39
CA THR A 4 -13.95 -11.79 -8.98
C THR A 4 -14.85 -10.58 -8.68
N ASP A 5 -15.13 -10.30 -7.41
CA ASP A 5 -15.83 -9.06 -7.06
C ASP A 5 -14.88 -7.87 -7.17
N VAL A 6 -13.67 -8.01 -6.62
CA VAL A 6 -12.64 -6.96 -6.63
C VAL A 6 -11.34 -7.50 -7.22
N LEU A 7 -10.86 -6.84 -8.27
CA LEU A 7 -9.56 -7.08 -8.87
C LEU A 7 -8.58 -6.00 -8.41
N VAL A 8 -7.47 -6.41 -7.79
CA VAL A 8 -6.42 -5.50 -7.32
C VAL A 8 -5.19 -5.63 -8.20
N ILE A 9 -4.78 -4.55 -8.83
CA ILE A 9 -3.59 -4.50 -9.69
C ILE A 9 -2.41 -3.97 -8.90
N GLY A 10 -1.52 -4.86 -8.52
CA GLY A 10 -0.33 -4.58 -7.72
C GLY A 10 -0.36 -5.25 -6.35
N SER A 11 0.75 -5.91 -5.99
CA SER A 11 0.95 -6.60 -4.71
C SER A 11 1.95 -5.88 -3.79
N GLY A 12 2.05 -4.56 -3.92
CA GLY A 12 2.68 -3.69 -2.94
C GLY A 12 1.82 -3.56 -1.69
N ILE A 13 2.30 -2.86 -0.66
CA ILE A 13 1.56 -2.74 0.61
C ILE A 13 0.14 -2.17 0.42
N ALA A 14 -0.02 -1.17 -0.45
CA ALA A 14 -1.33 -0.56 -0.73
C ALA A 14 -2.32 -1.57 -1.32
N GLY A 15 -1.89 -2.37 -2.31
CA GLY A 15 -2.75 -3.38 -2.93
C GLY A 15 -3.09 -4.51 -1.97
N LEU A 16 -2.14 -4.95 -1.15
CA LEU A 16 -2.38 -5.99 -0.15
C LEU A 16 -3.37 -5.52 0.92
N CYS A 17 -3.22 -4.29 1.44
CA CYS A 17 -4.17 -3.73 2.40
C CYS A 17 -5.57 -3.59 1.79
N ALA A 18 -5.68 -3.05 0.57
CA ALA A 18 -6.95 -2.91 -0.12
C ALA A 18 -7.65 -4.26 -0.34
N ALA A 19 -6.89 -5.29 -0.73
CA ALA A 19 -7.40 -6.63 -0.95
C ALA A 19 -7.91 -7.28 0.35
N ILE A 20 -7.16 -7.14 1.45
CA ILE A 20 -7.55 -7.66 2.76
C ILE A 20 -8.85 -7.00 3.22
N GLU A 21 -8.96 -5.68 3.14
CA GLU A 21 -10.17 -4.96 3.57
C GLU A 21 -11.38 -5.29 2.68
N ALA A 22 -11.19 -5.41 1.36
CA ALA A 22 -12.26 -5.84 0.47
C ALA A 22 -12.75 -7.27 0.80
N ALA A 23 -11.82 -8.19 1.07
CA ALA A 23 -12.17 -9.57 1.44
C ALA A 23 -12.85 -9.64 2.81
N ARG A 24 -12.41 -8.85 3.80
CA ARG A 24 -13.08 -8.71 5.11
C ARG A 24 -14.50 -8.16 4.98
N ALA A 25 -14.75 -7.32 3.98
CA ALA A 25 -16.10 -6.83 3.65
C ALA A 25 -16.95 -7.87 2.91
N GLY A 26 -16.45 -9.08 2.69
CA GLY A 26 -17.18 -10.19 2.08
C GLY A 26 -17.05 -10.31 0.55
N ALA A 27 -16.16 -9.52 -0.07
CA ALA A 27 -15.91 -9.63 -1.50
C ALA A 27 -14.97 -10.81 -1.82
N THR A 28 -15.20 -11.47 -2.96
CA THR A 28 -14.16 -12.31 -3.57
C THR A 28 -13.10 -11.44 -4.20
N VAL A 29 -11.80 -11.72 -3.93
CA VAL A 29 -10.71 -10.85 -4.33
C VAL A 29 -9.63 -11.60 -5.07
N ALA A 30 -9.10 -10.99 -6.14
CA ALA A 30 -7.89 -11.44 -6.82
C ALA A 30 -6.86 -10.30 -6.86
N ILE A 31 -5.59 -10.62 -6.61
CA ILE A 31 -4.45 -9.69 -6.71
C ILE A 31 -3.57 -10.10 -7.88
N VAL A 32 -3.31 -9.16 -8.76
CA VAL A 32 -2.40 -9.30 -9.91
C VAL A 32 -1.06 -8.67 -9.59
N SER A 33 0.02 -9.35 -9.92
CA SER A 33 1.38 -8.83 -9.77
C SER A 33 2.25 -9.17 -10.98
N ALA A 34 2.87 -8.18 -11.59
CA ALA A 34 3.76 -8.35 -12.74
C ALA A 34 5.00 -9.21 -12.42
N GLY A 35 5.43 -9.20 -11.17
CA GLY A 35 6.50 -10.05 -10.65
C GLY A 35 6.00 -11.10 -9.66
N LYS A 36 6.83 -11.39 -8.67
CA LYS A 36 6.40 -12.16 -7.50
C LYS A 36 5.52 -11.29 -6.59
N THR A 37 4.67 -11.92 -5.79
CA THR A 37 3.91 -11.22 -4.74
C THR A 37 4.85 -10.56 -3.71
N MET A 38 4.37 -9.53 -3.04
CA MET A 38 5.13 -8.74 -2.06
C MET A 38 6.45 -8.22 -2.68
N SER A 39 6.31 -7.49 -3.76
CA SER A 39 7.43 -6.90 -4.51
C SER A 39 7.24 -5.38 -4.66
N GLY A 40 8.15 -4.75 -5.41
CA GLY A 40 8.15 -3.30 -5.62
C GLY A 40 8.75 -2.52 -4.46
N SER A 41 8.52 -1.21 -4.44
CA SER A 41 9.14 -0.27 -3.48
C SER A 41 8.83 -0.61 -2.03
N SER A 42 7.60 -1.05 -1.74
CA SER A 42 7.17 -1.40 -0.38
C SER A 42 7.97 -2.54 0.25
N PHE A 43 8.50 -3.44 -0.58
CA PHE A 43 9.26 -4.62 -0.15
C PHE A 43 10.72 -4.59 -0.61
N PHE A 44 11.18 -3.44 -1.07
CA PHE A 44 12.58 -3.27 -1.45
C PHE A 44 13.48 -3.21 -0.20
N PRO A 45 14.57 -4.00 -0.13
CA PRO A 45 15.38 -4.08 1.08
C PRO A 45 15.92 -2.76 1.62
N GLY A 46 16.23 -1.80 0.73
CA GLY A 46 16.77 -0.49 1.10
C GLY A 46 15.79 0.44 1.81
N THR A 47 14.48 0.17 1.78
CA THR A 47 13.46 1.02 2.41
C THR A 47 13.14 0.62 3.87
N TRP A 48 13.58 -0.55 4.31
CA TRP A 48 13.17 -1.12 5.60
C TRP A 48 13.85 -0.53 6.83
N GLY A 49 14.80 0.36 6.66
CA GLY A 49 15.43 1.08 7.76
C GLY A 49 14.74 2.38 8.17
N LEU A 50 13.78 2.88 7.38
CA LEU A 50 13.18 4.19 7.59
C LEU A 50 12.02 4.16 8.59
N GLY A 51 11.21 3.11 8.59
CA GLY A 51 10.02 3.00 9.43
C GLY A 51 8.84 3.86 8.97
N LEU A 52 7.81 3.92 9.80
CA LEU A 52 6.62 4.72 9.61
C LEU A 52 6.78 6.04 10.35
N ILE A 53 6.48 7.13 9.68
CA ILE A 53 6.53 8.48 10.22
C ILE A 53 5.13 9.07 10.24
N GLY A 54 4.81 9.80 11.30
CA GLY A 54 3.53 10.45 11.44
C GLY A 54 3.56 11.58 12.47
N PRO A 55 2.42 12.26 12.70
CA PRO A 55 2.32 13.30 13.70
C PRO A 55 2.50 12.71 15.11
N THR A 56 3.08 13.49 16.00
CA THR A 56 3.23 13.13 17.41
C THR A 56 1.92 13.22 18.17
N ASP A 57 1.10 14.22 17.83
CA ASP A 57 -0.21 14.51 18.42
C ASP A 57 -1.07 15.32 17.42
N THR A 58 -2.28 15.69 17.83
CA THR A 58 -3.21 16.45 16.99
C THR A 58 -2.70 17.84 16.61
N ALA A 59 -1.90 18.48 17.46
CA ALA A 59 -1.33 19.81 17.13
C ALA A 59 -0.26 19.69 16.04
N ASP A 60 0.46 18.56 16.00
CA ASP A 60 1.47 18.27 14.99
C ASP A 60 0.85 17.84 13.64
N GLU A 61 -0.42 17.41 13.60
CA GLU A 61 -1.08 17.02 12.34
C GLU A 61 -1.12 18.17 11.33
N GLN A 62 -1.55 19.36 11.75
CA GLN A 62 -1.63 20.50 10.84
C GLN A 62 -0.23 20.92 10.36
N ASP A 63 0.74 20.92 11.25
CA ASP A 63 2.13 21.23 10.90
C ASP A 63 2.72 20.23 9.89
N LEU A 64 2.41 18.93 10.02
CA LEU A 64 2.81 17.92 9.05
C LEU A 64 2.11 18.12 7.69
N ILE A 65 0.83 18.46 7.68
CA ILE A 65 0.07 18.80 6.46
C ILE A 65 0.74 19.95 5.72
N ASP A 66 1.00 21.06 6.45
CA ASP A 66 1.63 22.25 5.88
C ASP A 66 3.03 21.96 5.34
N THR A 67 3.79 21.13 6.06
CA THR A 67 5.12 20.70 5.64
C THR A 67 5.08 19.88 4.35
N ILE A 68 4.17 18.91 4.24
CA ILE A 68 4.02 18.09 3.02
C ILE A 68 3.64 18.96 1.81
N GLN A 69 2.75 19.92 2.00
CA GLN A 69 2.35 20.85 0.94
C GLN A 69 3.51 21.75 0.50
N ALA A 70 4.28 22.29 1.46
CA ALA A 70 5.41 23.14 1.19
C ALA A 70 6.53 22.37 0.44
N VAL A 71 6.89 21.17 0.90
CA VAL A 71 7.90 20.31 0.25
C VAL A 71 7.42 19.84 -1.12
N GLY A 72 6.13 19.59 -1.27
CA GLY A 72 5.52 19.20 -2.54
C GLY A 72 5.48 20.28 -3.61
N GLY A 73 5.92 21.51 -3.32
CA GLY A 73 6.06 22.58 -4.31
C GLY A 73 4.75 22.98 -5.00
N GLY A 74 3.61 22.79 -4.34
CA GLY A 74 2.28 23.14 -4.85
C GLY A 74 1.63 22.08 -5.76
N VAL A 75 2.26 20.91 -5.96
CA VAL A 75 1.65 19.81 -6.74
C VAL A 75 0.92 18.78 -5.87
N ALA A 76 1.11 18.82 -4.55
CA ALA A 76 0.43 17.93 -3.64
C ALA A 76 -1.05 18.34 -3.50
N ASP A 77 -1.97 17.40 -3.74
CA ASP A 77 -3.41 17.62 -3.54
C ASP A 77 -3.72 17.81 -2.04
N PRO A 78 -4.26 18.94 -1.61
CA PRO A 78 -4.50 19.22 -0.18
C PRO A 78 -5.46 18.22 0.48
N THR A 79 -6.45 17.72 -0.25
CA THR A 79 -7.43 16.76 0.27
C THR A 79 -6.78 15.40 0.50
N LEU A 80 -5.93 14.95 -0.43
CA LEU A 80 -5.17 13.71 -0.28
C LEU A 80 -4.15 13.81 0.85
N VAL A 81 -3.46 14.95 1.01
CA VAL A 81 -2.54 15.19 2.12
C VAL A 81 -3.26 15.09 3.47
N GLN A 82 -4.40 15.75 3.62
CA GLN A 82 -5.21 15.66 4.84
C GLN A 82 -5.67 14.23 5.13
N THR A 83 -6.20 13.55 4.12
CA THR A 83 -6.63 12.14 4.24
C THR A 83 -5.47 11.25 4.68
N PHE A 84 -4.29 11.45 4.10
CA PHE A 84 -3.09 10.71 4.46
C PHE A 84 -2.69 10.95 5.92
N VAL A 85 -2.53 12.21 6.34
CA VAL A 85 -2.05 12.54 7.69
C VAL A 85 -3.04 12.09 8.77
N HIS A 86 -4.34 12.38 8.60
CA HIS A 86 -5.36 11.94 9.54
C HIS A 86 -5.56 10.43 9.60
N GLY A 87 -5.22 9.71 8.50
CA GLY A 87 -5.29 8.25 8.44
C GLY A 87 -4.12 7.51 9.12
N ILE A 88 -3.00 8.18 9.41
CA ILE A 88 -1.80 7.53 9.97
C ILE A 88 -2.06 6.82 11.31
N PRO A 89 -2.74 7.42 12.31
CA PRO A 89 -3.01 6.74 13.57
C PRO A 89 -3.83 5.46 13.40
N GLN A 90 -4.82 5.49 12.51
CA GLN A 90 -5.66 4.32 12.20
C GLN A 90 -4.87 3.24 11.47
N ALA A 91 -4.01 3.61 10.52
CA ALA A 91 -3.14 2.67 9.83
C ALA A 91 -2.16 1.95 10.78
N ILE A 92 -1.61 2.66 11.77
CA ILE A 92 -0.76 2.09 12.80
C ILE A 92 -1.56 1.09 13.67
N GLN A 93 -2.77 1.48 14.11
CA GLN A 93 -3.63 0.57 14.88
C GLN A 93 -4.00 -0.69 14.08
N TRP A 94 -4.29 -0.54 12.80
CA TRP A 94 -4.57 -1.66 11.92
C TRP A 94 -3.38 -2.62 11.82
N LEU A 95 -2.16 -2.12 11.65
CA LEU A 95 -0.96 -2.96 11.65
C LEU A 95 -0.77 -3.70 12.99
N GLU A 96 -0.91 -3.01 14.12
CA GLU A 96 -0.66 -3.59 15.43
C GLU A 96 -1.78 -4.52 15.90
N ARG A 97 -3.05 -4.13 15.74
CA ARG A 97 -4.19 -4.87 16.30
C ARG A 97 -4.78 -5.87 15.33
N ASP A 98 -4.97 -5.47 14.08
CA ASP A 98 -5.70 -6.29 13.11
C ASP A 98 -4.79 -7.25 12.36
N LEU A 99 -3.54 -6.86 12.11
CA LEU A 99 -2.52 -7.74 11.55
C LEU A 99 -1.62 -8.39 12.61
N GLY A 100 -1.59 -7.90 13.85
CA GLY A 100 -0.72 -8.42 14.90
C GLY A 100 0.78 -8.14 14.67
N VAL A 101 1.11 -7.10 13.91
CA VAL A 101 2.51 -6.72 13.61
C VAL A 101 3.07 -5.90 14.75
N GLU A 102 4.14 -6.37 15.38
CA GLU A 102 4.84 -5.59 16.41
C GLU A 102 5.66 -4.47 15.76
N LEU A 103 5.29 -3.23 16.03
CA LEU A 103 6.02 -2.05 15.59
C LEU A 103 7.06 -1.62 16.63
N GLN A 104 8.31 -1.44 16.18
CA GLN A 104 9.39 -0.99 17.05
C GLN A 104 9.16 0.47 17.47
N ARG A 105 9.51 0.76 18.72
CA ARG A 105 9.53 2.12 19.29
C ARG A 105 10.96 2.50 19.66
N PRO A 106 11.31 3.79 19.70
CA PRO A 106 12.62 4.21 20.21
C PRO A 106 12.81 3.72 21.64
N GLN A 107 13.97 3.14 21.95
CA GLN A 107 14.28 2.58 23.26
C GLN A 107 14.90 3.58 24.23
N SER A 108 15.42 4.72 23.71
CA SER A 108 16.03 5.79 24.49
C SER A 108 15.73 7.15 23.87
N ALA A 109 15.92 8.23 24.62
CA ALA A 109 15.77 9.60 24.12
C ALA A 109 16.71 9.90 22.94
N GLU A 110 17.94 9.41 22.99
CA GLU A 110 18.90 9.56 21.89
C GLU A 110 18.47 8.81 20.64
N SER A 111 18.00 7.56 20.79
CA SER A 111 17.44 6.76 19.70
C SER A 111 16.17 7.41 19.13
N ALA A 112 15.35 8.03 19.98
CA ALA A 112 14.18 8.77 19.54
C ALA A 112 14.58 9.96 18.67
N GLN A 113 15.52 10.78 19.12
CA GLN A 113 16.01 11.93 18.38
C GLN A 113 16.55 11.56 17.01
N GLN A 114 17.35 10.49 16.91
CA GLN A 114 17.92 10.04 15.65
C GLN A 114 16.88 9.51 14.66
N LYS A 115 15.86 8.78 15.15
CA LYS A 115 14.87 8.09 14.30
C LYS A 115 13.67 8.96 13.94
N GLN A 116 13.33 9.91 14.79
CA GLN A 116 12.19 10.81 14.59
C GLN A 116 12.53 12.04 13.75
N PHE A 117 13.83 12.32 13.55
CA PHE A 117 14.29 13.44 12.76
C PHE A 117 14.62 13.00 11.33
N ILE A 118 13.98 13.61 10.34
CA ILE A 118 14.19 13.32 8.92
C ILE A 118 14.70 14.58 8.22
N PRO A 119 16.02 14.82 8.21
CA PRO A 119 16.57 16.08 7.75
C PRO A 119 16.42 16.35 6.24
N CYS A 120 16.19 15.32 5.45
CA CYS A 120 15.97 15.46 4.01
C CYS A 120 14.54 15.87 3.62
N PHE A 121 13.60 15.82 4.56
CA PHE A 121 12.21 16.08 4.33
C PHE A 121 11.69 17.22 5.22
N ASP A 122 11.95 17.12 6.51
CA ASP A 122 11.38 17.96 7.53
C ASP A 122 12.39 18.09 8.68
N HIS A 123 12.76 19.27 9.09
CA HIS A 123 13.71 19.49 10.19
C HIS A 123 13.04 19.43 11.57
N LYS A 124 12.02 18.58 11.71
CA LYS A 124 11.23 18.42 12.94
C LYS A 124 11.27 16.97 13.43
N THR A 125 11.04 16.81 14.71
CA THR A 125 10.89 15.49 15.31
C THR A 125 9.43 15.03 15.15
N ARG A 126 9.24 13.88 14.52
CA ARG A 126 7.94 13.26 14.27
C ARG A 126 7.80 11.93 15.03
N MET A 127 6.59 11.44 15.15
CA MET A 127 6.38 10.10 15.65
C MET A 127 7.02 9.08 14.68
N TRP A 128 7.78 8.13 15.24
CA TRP A 128 8.40 7.06 14.48
C TRP A 128 7.96 5.68 15.01
N ARG A 129 7.69 4.77 14.08
CA ARG A 129 7.45 3.34 14.33
C ARG A 129 8.26 2.53 13.36
N GLY A 130 9.17 1.69 13.88
CA GLY A 130 9.96 0.79 13.04
C GLY A 130 9.15 -0.41 12.60
N LEU A 131 9.29 -0.77 11.35
CA LEU A 131 8.62 -1.91 10.74
C LEU A 131 9.64 -2.94 10.31
N THR A 132 9.45 -4.19 10.70
CA THR A 132 10.32 -5.29 10.33
C THR A 132 9.68 -6.09 9.20
N ARG A 133 10.44 -6.32 8.13
CA ARG A 133 9.93 -6.93 6.90
C ARG A 133 9.31 -8.30 7.11
N LYS A 134 10.04 -9.23 7.70
CA LYS A 134 9.58 -10.61 7.82
C LYS A 134 8.28 -10.76 8.63
N PRO A 135 8.12 -10.16 9.82
CA PRO A 135 6.85 -10.17 10.53
C PRO A 135 5.68 -9.59 9.74
N LEU A 136 5.90 -8.51 8.97
CA LEU A 136 4.86 -7.95 8.12
C LEU A 136 4.48 -8.90 6.97
N GLU A 137 5.47 -9.47 6.27
CA GLU A 137 5.22 -10.43 5.19
C GLU A 137 4.45 -11.66 5.70
N ASP A 138 4.81 -12.17 6.88
CA ASP A 138 4.12 -13.32 7.48
C ASP A 138 2.67 -12.99 7.88
N ALA A 139 2.46 -11.82 8.48
CA ALA A 139 1.13 -11.37 8.86
C ALA A 139 0.23 -11.17 7.62
N LEU A 140 0.73 -10.51 6.58
CA LEU A 140 0.00 -10.32 5.33
C LEU A 140 -0.30 -11.65 4.64
N THR A 141 0.67 -12.57 4.59
CA THR A 141 0.47 -13.92 4.01
C THR A 141 -0.63 -14.66 4.75
N THR A 142 -0.60 -14.66 6.08
CA THR A 142 -1.62 -15.29 6.92
C THR A 142 -3.02 -14.73 6.62
N GLN A 143 -3.16 -13.40 6.47
CA GLN A 143 -4.45 -12.79 6.14
C GLN A 143 -4.92 -13.17 4.73
N ILE A 144 -4.03 -13.13 3.74
CA ILE A 144 -4.34 -13.51 2.36
C ILE A 144 -4.86 -14.93 2.29
N GLU A 145 -4.17 -15.87 2.93
CA GLU A 145 -4.54 -17.29 2.96
C GLU A 145 -5.87 -17.52 3.70
N SER A 146 -6.02 -16.92 4.89
CA SER A 146 -7.22 -17.09 5.72
C SER A 146 -8.49 -16.52 5.08
N LEU A 147 -8.36 -15.46 4.29
CA LEU A 147 -9.45 -14.80 3.58
C LEU A 147 -9.69 -15.38 2.18
N GLY A 148 -8.89 -16.35 1.75
CA GLY A 148 -9.03 -16.97 0.43
C GLY A 148 -8.77 -16.01 -0.74
N ILE A 149 -7.93 -15.00 -0.53
CA ILE A 149 -7.57 -14.05 -1.59
C ILE A 149 -6.71 -14.74 -2.63
N ARG A 150 -7.14 -14.69 -3.89
CA ARG A 150 -6.41 -15.33 -5.00
C ARG A 150 -5.24 -14.46 -5.43
N LEU A 151 -4.05 -15.05 -5.52
CA LEU A 151 -2.86 -14.39 -6.02
C LEU A 151 -2.55 -14.84 -7.44
N LEU A 152 -2.29 -13.87 -8.32
CA LEU A 152 -1.88 -14.06 -9.71
C LEU A 152 -0.49 -13.41 -9.91
N PRO A 153 0.58 -14.09 -9.47
CA PRO A 153 1.94 -13.60 -9.71
C PRO A 153 2.31 -13.76 -11.19
N ARG A 154 3.23 -12.93 -11.67
CA ARG A 154 3.72 -12.92 -13.06
C ARG A 154 2.62 -12.65 -14.10
N HIS A 155 1.59 -11.89 -13.69
CA HIS A 155 0.55 -11.39 -14.58
C HIS A 155 0.67 -9.86 -14.67
N GLU A 156 0.61 -9.34 -15.87
CA GLU A 156 0.64 -7.90 -16.15
C GLU A 156 -0.72 -7.41 -16.60
N LEU A 157 -1.12 -6.23 -16.13
CA LEU A 157 -2.26 -5.53 -16.68
C LEU A 157 -1.90 -5.02 -18.07
N ILE A 158 -2.65 -5.42 -19.08
CA ILE A 158 -2.53 -4.92 -20.45
C ILE A 158 -3.52 -3.81 -20.70
N ASP A 159 -4.80 -4.05 -20.35
CA ASP A 159 -5.86 -3.08 -20.57
C ASP A 159 -6.99 -3.25 -19.55
N LEU A 160 -7.78 -2.18 -19.36
CA LEU A 160 -9.01 -2.21 -18.60
C LEU A 160 -10.18 -2.43 -19.56
N VAL A 161 -11.05 -3.38 -19.22
CA VAL A 161 -12.21 -3.69 -20.05
C VAL A 161 -13.39 -2.81 -19.64
N GLU A 162 -13.88 -2.02 -20.61
CA GLU A 162 -15.05 -1.17 -20.44
C GLU A 162 -16.29 -1.79 -21.10
N ASP A 163 -17.45 -1.55 -20.51
CA ASP A 163 -18.74 -1.81 -21.16
C ASP A 163 -19.15 -0.65 -22.09
N THR A 164 -20.28 -0.78 -22.73
CA THR A 164 -20.81 0.24 -23.66
C THR A 164 -21.17 1.58 -23.00
N THR A 165 -21.15 1.65 -21.66
CA THR A 165 -21.39 2.88 -20.87
C THR A 165 -20.11 3.55 -20.39
N GLY A 166 -18.95 2.95 -20.65
CA GLY A 166 -17.65 3.42 -20.14
C GLY A 166 -17.34 2.92 -18.73
N LYS A 167 -18.12 2.00 -18.19
CA LYS A 167 -17.87 1.41 -16.87
C LYS A 167 -16.83 0.30 -16.99
N ILE A 168 -15.81 0.32 -16.12
CA ILE A 168 -14.83 -0.77 -16.02
C ILE A 168 -15.52 -2.01 -15.46
N THR A 169 -15.40 -3.12 -16.19
CA THR A 169 -16.02 -4.43 -15.90
C THR A 169 -15.00 -5.54 -15.74
N GLY A 170 -13.71 -5.20 -15.81
CA GLY A 170 -12.62 -6.15 -15.67
C GLY A 170 -11.32 -5.65 -16.26
N ALA A 171 -10.45 -6.59 -16.56
CA ALA A 171 -9.14 -6.32 -17.15
C ALA A 171 -8.71 -7.44 -18.10
N GLU A 172 -7.87 -7.10 -19.05
CA GLU A 172 -7.07 -8.05 -19.83
C GLU A 172 -5.68 -8.14 -19.21
N LEU A 173 -5.29 -9.34 -18.82
CA LEU A 173 -4.01 -9.63 -18.17
C LEU A 173 -3.13 -10.44 -19.12
N TYR A 174 -1.83 -10.27 -19.02
CA TYR A 174 -0.85 -11.14 -19.70
C TYR A 174 -0.18 -12.05 -18.69
N ASP A 175 -0.38 -13.35 -18.83
CA ASP A 175 0.36 -14.37 -18.08
C ASP A 175 1.76 -14.53 -18.67
N ARG A 176 2.77 -13.98 -17.98
CA ARG A 176 4.19 -14.04 -18.41
C ARG A 176 4.81 -15.43 -18.31
N ALA A 177 4.20 -16.35 -17.58
CA ALA A 177 4.72 -17.70 -17.45
C ALA A 177 4.29 -18.60 -18.63
N ASN A 178 3.06 -18.38 -19.11
CA ASN A 178 2.46 -19.21 -20.14
C ASN A 178 2.27 -18.47 -21.48
N GLU A 179 2.62 -17.17 -21.52
CA GLU A 179 2.64 -16.32 -22.72
C GLU A 179 1.28 -16.18 -23.43
N TYR A 180 0.20 -16.03 -22.66
CA TYR A 180 -1.12 -15.78 -23.23
C TYR A 180 -1.91 -14.72 -22.45
N LEU A 181 -2.95 -14.18 -23.10
CA LEU A 181 -3.86 -13.21 -22.51
C LEU A 181 -4.94 -13.90 -21.69
N VAL A 182 -5.21 -13.37 -20.50
CA VAL A 182 -6.20 -13.85 -19.54
C VAL A 182 -7.23 -12.74 -19.30
N PRO A 183 -8.44 -12.85 -19.90
CA PRO A 183 -9.50 -11.92 -19.58
C PRO A 183 -10.09 -12.24 -18.18
N MET A 184 -10.18 -11.23 -17.34
CA MET A 184 -10.75 -11.32 -15.99
C MET A 184 -11.87 -10.31 -15.80
N ALA A 185 -13.06 -10.81 -15.51
CA ALA A 185 -14.19 -9.96 -15.15
C ALA A 185 -14.11 -9.54 -13.67
N ALA A 186 -14.45 -8.29 -13.38
CA ALA A 186 -14.51 -7.78 -12.01
C ALA A 186 -15.64 -6.74 -11.86
N LYS A 187 -16.28 -6.71 -10.69
CA LYS A 187 -17.28 -5.68 -10.37
C LYS A 187 -16.61 -4.33 -10.06
N ALA A 188 -15.40 -4.39 -9.51
CA ALA A 188 -14.54 -3.21 -9.26
C ALA A 188 -13.07 -3.56 -9.48
N THR A 189 -12.29 -2.59 -9.92
CA THR A 189 -10.84 -2.72 -10.11
C THR A 189 -10.12 -1.64 -9.31
N ILE A 190 -9.15 -2.05 -8.49
CA ILE A 190 -8.29 -1.15 -7.69
C ILE A 190 -6.90 -1.17 -8.31
N ILE A 191 -6.40 -0.02 -8.74
CA ILE A 191 -5.06 0.13 -9.27
C ILE A 191 -4.11 0.55 -8.15
N ALA A 192 -3.19 -0.34 -7.78
CA ALA A 192 -2.17 -0.14 -6.76
C ALA A 192 -0.77 -0.50 -7.31
N ALA A 193 -0.52 -0.13 -8.57
CA ALA A 193 0.65 -0.53 -9.35
C ALA A 193 1.97 0.16 -8.92
N GLY A 194 1.92 1.05 -7.93
CA GLY A 194 3.09 1.79 -7.45
C GLY A 194 3.33 3.09 -8.23
N GLY A 195 4.54 3.63 -8.09
CA GLY A 195 4.91 4.89 -8.72
C GLY A 195 5.32 4.75 -10.19
N THR A 196 5.28 5.87 -10.91
CA THR A 196 5.55 5.97 -12.35
C THR A 196 7.02 6.26 -12.67
N GLY A 197 7.92 6.30 -11.68
CA GLY A 197 9.33 6.67 -11.86
C GLY A 197 10.13 5.78 -12.83
N GLY A 198 9.63 4.60 -13.20
CA GLY A 198 10.22 3.75 -14.23
C GLY A 198 9.83 4.11 -15.67
N LEU A 199 8.97 5.12 -15.84
CA LEU A 199 8.52 5.59 -17.15
C LEU A 199 9.29 6.83 -17.64
N PHE A 200 10.16 7.42 -16.79
CA PHE A 200 10.91 8.64 -17.06
C PHE A 200 12.41 8.46 -16.81
#